data_ebdf6ecc8476b6fabbe059704b4a93ac
#
_entry.id   ebdf6ecc8476b6fabbe059704b4a93ac
#
_cell.length_a   1.000
_cell.length_b   1.000
_cell.length_c   1.000
_cell.angle_alpha   90.00
_cell.angle_beta   90.00
_cell.angle_gamma   90.00
#
_symmetry.space_group_name_H-M   'P 1'
#
loop_
_entity.id
_entity.type
_entity.pdbx_description
1 polymer ?
#
loop_
_entity_poly.entity_id
_entity_poly.type
_entity_poly.pdbx_seq_one_letter_code
_entity_poly.pdbx_strand_id
1 'polypeptide(L)'
;MKMKKIVSMAACLAMVGGLCSCSENKVNKTDTLTWYVPSNELTDKAAVMEEINKITEPKIGVRVDIQTIDVGAYGEKMRMKMASGETDYDMAFVGYLLPYQSAVKNEVLEPLTKLIDENAPELWDAVDDYIWDDARYNDEIYAVPNTQIEAVQFAYGIQKSLAEKYGWTKDKIEKPEELEEFLAKVKEGEPDIYPYRTNYGTEMWTAPNYEGIASFVAVPINKDSNETVMIYDTPEWQSGIKTLRSWFEKGYIRKDVASATDDDTDFKAKRYATFSVTWKPGIESIYPDYTFVKVGDPFMKNGGTQATMTGINFKSKNKEKAIKLISLMNTDKELYNLVSLGIKDKHYTVGADGKYTEIKDSGYGIDGWKIGNQFNQLVHENQDNNVWEQTKKLNDEANKSKLLGFWFDDSKVKAQISAIASISGEYGALSNGSRDSTEFLDEMIRRYKEAGMEEIKAEADRQLSEFLSKNK
;
A
#
# COMPACT_ATOMS: atom_id res chain seq x y z
N MET A 1 8.17 24.86 71.99
CA MET A 1 8.60 24.19 73.24
C MET A 1 9.49 23.00 72.85
N LYS A 2 10.79 23.15 73.24
CA LYS A 2 11.85 22.13 73.48
C LYS A 2 11.99 20.96 72.49
N MET A 3 12.94 20.98 71.56
CA MET A 3 14.34 20.46 71.62
C MET A 3 14.55 19.18 72.46
N LYS A 4 15.09 18.15 71.79
CA LYS A 4 16.25 17.39 72.33
C LYS A 4 16.96 16.66 71.16
N LYS A 5 18.26 17.02 70.99
CA LYS A 5 19.33 16.30 70.30
C LYS A 5 19.76 15.12 71.16
N ILE A 6 20.15 13.99 70.51
CA ILE A 6 21.14 13.08 71.11
C ILE A 6 22.09 12.65 70.00
N VAL A 7 23.37 12.91 70.26
CA VAL A 7 24.59 12.50 69.54
C VAL A 7 25.16 11.28 70.29
N SER A 8 25.62 10.28 69.59
CA SER A 8 26.71 9.36 70.00
C SER A 8 27.06 8.46 68.85
N MET A 9 28.18 8.44 68.32
CA MET A 9 29.58 8.20 68.66
C MET A 9 30.08 6.91 68.02
N ALA A 10 31.19 7.06 67.33
CA ALA A 10 31.89 6.14 66.47
C ALA A 10 32.41 4.86 67.16
N ALA A 11 32.55 3.81 66.37
CA ALA A 11 33.58 2.80 66.57
C ALA A 11 34.11 2.28 65.24
N CYS A 12 35.39 2.60 64.94
CA CYS A 12 36.16 2.00 63.86
C CYS A 12 36.48 0.55 64.20
N LEU A 13 36.24 -0.36 63.23
CA LEU A 13 37.00 -1.63 63.19
C LEU A 13 37.42 -1.90 61.74
N ALA A 14 38.69 -1.76 61.49
CA ALA A 14 39.36 -2.19 60.28
C ALA A 14 39.47 -3.70 60.29
N MET A 15 38.98 -4.37 59.19
CA MET A 15 39.42 -5.70 58.85
C MET A 15 39.78 -5.71 57.35
N VAL A 16 41.01 -5.97 57.08
CA VAL A 16 41.63 -6.32 55.82
C VAL A 16 41.14 -7.72 55.43
N GLY A 17 40.63 -7.89 54.22
CA GLY A 17 40.34 -9.22 53.72
C GLY A 17 39.77 -9.22 52.30
N GLY A 18 40.59 -9.54 51.33
CA GLY A 18 40.17 -10.26 50.13
C GLY A 18 39.65 -9.39 48.97
N LEU A 19 40.54 -8.96 48.09
CA LEU A 19 40.22 -8.67 46.70
C LEU A 19 39.67 -9.93 45.99
N CYS A 20 38.36 -10.17 46.08
CA CYS A 20 37.68 -10.96 45.07
C CYS A 20 37.19 -9.97 44.02
N SER A 21 37.93 -9.82 42.94
CA SER A 21 37.46 -9.25 41.69
C SER A 21 36.35 -10.15 41.15
N CYS A 22 35.11 -9.91 41.54
CA CYS A 22 33.96 -10.38 40.75
C CYS A 22 33.97 -9.50 39.51
N SER A 23 34.52 -10.00 38.42
CA SER A 23 34.19 -9.53 37.10
C SER A 23 32.68 -9.77 36.98
N GLU A 24 31.89 -8.74 37.17
CA GLU A 24 30.52 -8.71 36.66
C GLU A 24 30.67 -8.97 35.14
N ASN A 25 30.42 -10.19 34.72
CA ASN A 25 30.02 -10.44 33.35
C ASN A 25 28.77 -9.57 33.14
N LYS A 26 28.96 -8.37 32.61
CA LYS A 26 27.89 -7.65 31.94
C LYS A 26 27.42 -8.59 30.85
N VAL A 27 26.39 -9.36 31.13
CA VAL A 27 25.56 -9.96 30.07
C VAL A 27 25.14 -8.77 29.24
N ASN A 28 25.78 -8.56 28.11
CA ASN A 28 25.38 -7.57 27.13
C ASN A 28 23.95 -7.94 26.77
N LYS A 29 22.98 -7.20 27.33
CA LYS A 29 21.59 -7.38 27.00
C LYS A 29 21.48 -7.04 25.51
N THR A 30 21.19 -8.02 24.67
CA THR A 30 20.99 -7.83 23.24
C THR A 30 19.84 -6.85 23.06
N ASP A 31 20.05 -5.79 22.29
CA ASP A 31 19.01 -4.82 22.02
C ASP A 31 17.85 -5.48 21.25
N THR A 32 16.64 -5.04 21.53
CA THR A 32 15.44 -5.51 20.84
C THR A 32 14.91 -4.40 19.95
N LEU A 33 14.74 -4.69 18.66
CA LEU A 33 14.06 -3.82 17.70
C LEU A 33 12.55 -4.07 17.76
N THR A 34 11.78 -3.05 18.03
CA THR A 34 10.31 -3.11 17.96
C THR A 34 9.84 -2.58 16.60
N TRP A 35 9.10 -3.44 15.86
CA TRP A 35 8.61 -3.15 14.52
C TRP A 35 7.10 -3.26 14.45
N TYR A 36 6.39 -2.16 14.15
CA TYR A 36 4.95 -2.13 13.95
C TYR A 36 4.55 -2.43 12.51
N VAL A 37 3.68 -3.43 12.32
CA VAL A 37 3.17 -3.89 11.04
C VAL A 37 1.63 -3.98 11.08
N PRO A 38 0.90 -3.51 10.05
CA PRO A 38 -0.55 -3.70 9.97
C PRO A 38 -0.89 -5.17 9.68
N SER A 39 -1.48 -5.86 10.64
CA SER A 39 -1.89 -7.26 10.52
C SER A 39 -2.91 -7.62 11.60
N ASN A 40 -3.56 -8.77 11.44
CA ASN A 40 -4.35 -9.37 12.50
C ASN A 40 -3.48 -9.76 13.70
N GLU A 41 -4.11 -10.10 14.80
CA GLU A 41 -3.41 -10.63 15.97
C GLU A 41 -2.70 -11.95 15.64
N LEU A 42 -1.43 -12.06 16.04
CA LEU A 42 -0.59 -13.23 15.83
C LEU A 42 -0.53 -14.04 17.15
N THR A 43 -1.39 -15.04 17.29
CA THR A 43 -1.51 -15.80 18.53
C THR A 43 -0.31 -16.70 18.82
N ASP A 44 0.45 -17.10 17.79
CA ASP A 44 1.70 -17.89 17.93
C ASP A 44 2.98 -17.06 17.69
N LYS A 45 2.87 -15.75 17.84
CA LYS A 45 3.97 -14.79 17.66
C LYS A 45 5.25 -15.18 18.42
N ALA A 46 5.12 -15.56 19.68
CA ALA A 46 6.28 -15.80 20.54
C ALA A 46 7.22 -16.90 19.97
N ALA A 47 6.67 -17.98 19.46
CA ALA A 47 7.47 -19.05 18.86
C ALA A 47 8.21 -18.60 17.60
N VAL A 48 7.54 -17.80 16.75
CA VAL A 48 8.15 -17.28 15.52
C VAL A 48 9.24 -16.26 15.84
N MET A 49 9.03 -15.37 16.83
CA MET A 49 10.06 -14.41 17.24
C MET A 49 11.33 -15.11 17.74
N GLU A 50 11.21 -16.23 18.45
CA GLU A 50 12.40 -17.00 18.87
C GLU A 50 13.18 -17.56 17.68
N GLU A 51 12.52 -18.06 16.64
CA GLU A 51 13.20 -18.53 15.42
C GLU A 51 13.82 -17.36 14.64
N ILE A 52 13.12 -16.22 14.49
CA ILE A 52 13.67 -15.00 13.88
C ILE A 52 14.94 -14.57 14.62
N ASN A 53 14.93 -14.58 15.95
CA ASN A 53 16.05 -14.14 16.76
C ASN A 53 17.28 -15.06 16.62
N LYS A 54 17.12 -16.35 16.33
CA LYS A 54 18.24 -17.23 15.99
C LYS A 54 18.98 -16.80 14.72
N ILE A 55 18.32 -16.07 13.82
CA ILE A 55 18.92 -15.52 12.60
C ILE A 55 19.47 -14.11 12.86
N THR A 56 18.73 -13.24 13.53
CA THR A 56 19.07 -11.82 13.64
C THR A 56 20.13 -11.55 14.70
N GLU A 57 20.14 -12.28 15.83
CA GLU A 57 21.17 -12.11 16.85
C GLU A 57 22.59 -12.35 16.31
N PRO A 58 22.92 -13.48 15.63
CA PRO A 58 24.25 -13.70 15.11
C PRO A 58 24.61 -12.81 13.91
N LYS A 59 23.62 -12.39 13.07
CA LYS A 59 23.90 -11.61 11.86
C LYS A 59 24.07 -10.12 12.15
N ILE A 60 23.20 -9.55 13.00
CA ILE A 60 23.13 -8.09 13.22
C ILE A 60 23.10 -7.69 14.70
N GLY A 61 23.23 -8.65 15.61
CA GLY A 61 23.35 -8.38 17.06
C GLY A 61 22.10 -7.81 17.72
N VAL A 62 20.90 -8.18 17.22
CA VAL A 62 19.62 -7.74 17.80
C VAL A 62 18.62 -8.88 17.87
N ARG A 63 17.69 -8.73 18.82
CA ARG A 63 16.40 -9.41 18.83
C ARG A 63 15.36 -8.55 18.12
N VAL A 64 14.32 -9.18 17.60
CA VAL A 64 13.21 -8.52 16.91
C VAL A 64 11.91 -8.81 17.65
N ASP A 65 11.07 -7.80 17.83
CA ASP A 65 9.72 -7.90 18.34
C ASP A 65 8.74 -7.22 17.38
N ILE A 66 8.04 -8.01 16.58
CA ILE A 66 7.03 -7.51 15.66
C ILE A 66 5.73 -7.29 16.42
N GLN A 67 5.23 -6.08 16.41
CA GLN A 67 3.94 -5.69 16.97
C GLN A 67 2.92 -5.51 15.85
N THR A 68 1.76 -6.15 15.97
CA THR A 68 0.69 -5.99 14.99
C THR A 68 -0.41 -5.08 15.50
N ILE A 69 -0.96 -4.30 14.58
CA ILE A 69 -2.16 -3.49 14.77
C ILE A 69 -3.11 -3.85 13.64
N ASP A 70 -4.39 -4.07 13.98
CA ASP A 70 -5.44 -4.30 12.99
C ASP A 70 -5.40 -3.26 11.86
N VAL A 71 -5.56 -3.74 10.63
CA VAL A 71 -5.40 -2.91 9.41
C VAL A 71 -6.27 -1.67 9.45
N GLY A 72 -7.53 -1.79 9.89
CA GLY A 72 -8.46 -0.66 9.97
C GLY A 72 -8.09 0.38 11.03
N ALA A 73 -7.38 -0.02 12.08
CA ALA A 73 -6.97 0.85 13.19
C ALA A 73 -5.53 1.37 13.05
N TYR A 74 -4.73 0.79 12.15
CA TYR A 74 -3.29 1.02 12.07
C TYR A 74 -2.93 2.51 11.88
N GLY A 75 -3.52 3.13 10.86
CA GLY A 75 -3.18 4.51 10.51
C GLY A 75 -3.47 5.52 11.63
N GLU A 76 -4.61 5.36 12.33
CA GLU A 76 -4.96 6.23 13.45
C GLU A 76 -4.02 6.03 14.63
N LYS A 77 -3.81 4.79 15.06
CA LYS A 77 -2.95 4.45 16.20
C LYS A 77 -1.50 4.90 15.97
N MET A 78 -0.95 4.66 14.78
CA MET A 78 0.42 5.06 14.47
C MET A 78 0.57 6.58 14.35
N ARG A 79 -0.42 7.31 13.79
CA ARG A 79 -0.37 8.79 13.80
C ARG A 79 -0.35 9.35 15.22
N MET A 80 -1.17 8.79 16.13
CA MET A 80 -1.18 9.20 17.53
C MET A 80 0.18 8.92 18.20
N LYS A 81 0.73 7.73 17.98
CA LYS A 81 2.03 7.30 18.52
C LYS A 81 3.19 8.19 18.03
N MET A 82 3.22 8.50 16.75
CA MET A 82 4.19 9.41 16.14
C MET A 82 4.04 10.85 16.65
N ALA A 83 2.82 11.36 16.72
CA ALA A 83 2.52 12.72 17.18
C ALA A 83 2.87 12.93 18.67
N SER A 84 2.68 11.90 19.52
CA SER A 84 3.08 11.93 20.93
C SER A 84 4.60 11.88 21.11
N GLY A 85 5.33 11.52 20.05
CA GLY A 85 6.78 11.37 20.06
C GLY A 85 7.25 10.18 20.88
N GLU A 86 6.48 9.11 20.90
CA GLU A 86 6.86 7.86 21.55
C GLU A 86 8.16 7.28 21.00
N THR A 87 8.95 6.69 21.88
CA THR A 87 10.26 6.09 21.57
C THR A 87 10.28 4.60 21.83
N ASP A 88 9.12 3.99 22.00
CA ASP A 88 8.95 2.57 22.32
C ASP A 88 8.94 1.66 21.09
N TYR A 89 9.21 2.23 19.91
CA TYR A 89 9.36 1.47 18.67
C TYR A 89 10.50 2.03 17.81
N ASP A 90 11.09 1.15 17.00
CA ASP A 90 12.21 1.47 16.11
C ASP A 90 11.78 1.60 14.65
N MET A 91 10.85 0.75 14.21
CA MET A 91 10.43 0.65 12.82
C MET A 91 8.91 0.59 12.70
N ALA A 92 8.38 1.08 11.58
CA ALA A 92 6.96 1.02 11.29
C ALA A 92 6.70 0.89 9.78
N PHE A 93 5.59 0.24 9.43
CA PHE A 93 5.03 0.32 8.09
C PHE A 93 4.55 1.75 7.83
N VAL A 94 4.92 2.31 6.68
CA VAL A 94 4.38 3.56 6.15
C VAL A 94 3.89 3.34 4.72
N GLY A 95 2.93 4.12 4.27
CA GLY A 95 2.33 3.96 2.95
C GLY A 95 0.84 4.28 2.95
N TYR A 96 0.01 3.49 2.28
CA TYR A 96 -1.41 3.78 2.09
C TYR A 96 -2.22 3.90 3.40
N LEU A 97 -1.82 3.23 4.49
CA LEU A 97 -2.47 3.36 5.81
C LEU A 97 -1.92 4.53 6.63
N LEU A 98 -0.66 4.88 6.41
CA LEU A 98 0.04 5.95 7.08
C LEU A 98 0.86 6.71 6.03
N PRO A 99 0.29 7.71 5.35
CA PRO A 99 0.88 8.33 4.17
C PRO A 99 2.32 8.75 4.37
N TYR A 100 3.22 8.22 3.55
CA TYR A 100 4.66 8.45 3.60
C TYR A 100 5.00 9.95 3.58
N GLN A 101 4.40 10.68 2.63
CA GLN A 101 4.61 12.13 2.52
C GLN A 101 4.23 12.88 3.80
N SER A 102 3.13 12.48 4.47
CA SER A 102 2.74 13.08 5.75
C SER A 102 3.74 12.76 6.86
N ALA A 103 4.25 11.53 6.90
CA ALA A 103 5.25 11.14 7.89
C ALA A 103 6.57 11.90 7.73
N VAL A 104 7.01 12.13 6.48
CA VAL A 104 8.19 12.96 6.17
C VAL A 104 7.98 14.42 6.55
N LYS A 105 6.87 15.03 6.14
CA LYS A 105 6.54 16.44 6.47
C LYS A 105 6.42 16.69 7.97
N ASN A 106 6.02 15.68 8.75
CA ASN A 106 5.93 15.75 10.21
C ASN A 106 7.25 15.39 10.93
N GLU A 107 8.34 15.15 10.19
CA GLU A 107 9.68 14.86 10.71
C GLU A 107 9.71 13.67 11.70
N VAL A 108 8.87 12.64 11.46
CA VAL A 108 8.77 11.45 12.33
C VAL A 108 9.61 10.26 11.84
N LEU A 109 10.19 10.37 10.65
CA LEU A 109 11.06 9.36 10.05
C LEU A 109 12.52 9.81 10.00
N GLU A 110 13.43 8.86 10.18
CA GLU A 110 14.87 9.08 10.01
C GLU A 110 15.24 9.24 8.54
N PRO A 111 16.10 10.21 8.17
CA PRO A 111 16.76 10.24 6.87
C PRO A 111 17.66 9.03 6.71
N LEU A 112 17.50 8.27 5.61
CA LEU A 112 18.12 6.96 5.45
C LEU A 112 19.29 6.92 4.48
N THR A 113 19.47 7.89 3.58
CA THR A 113 20.47 7.81 2.51
C THR A 113 21.87 7.53 3.07
N LYS A 114 22.34 8.36 4.02
CA LYS A 114 23.61 8.15 4.68
C LYS A 114 23.64 6.87 5.52
N LEU A 115 22.54 6.55 6.17
CA LEU A 115 22.43 5.36 7.01
C LEU A 115 22.56 4.08 6.19
N ILE A 116 21.99 4.04 4.98
CA ILE A 116 22.13 2.96 4.00
C ILE A 116 23.58 2.84 3.56
N ASP A 117 24.20 3.95 3.12
CA ASP A 117 25.60 3.98 2.64
C ASP A 117 26.58 3.40 3.67
N GLU A 118 26.40 3.74 4.95
CA GLU A 118 27.33 3.35 6.00
C GLU A 118 27.07 1.97 6.60
N ASN A 119 25.81 1.47 6.56
CA ASN A 119 25.40 0.28 7.35
C ASN A 119 24.74 -0.83 6.55
N ALA A 120 24.25 -0.57 5.35
CA ALA A 120 23.48 -1.53 4.54
C ALA A 120 23.56 -1.21 3.03
N PRO A 121 24.78 -0.98 2.46
CA PRO A 121 24.93 -0.52 1.07
C PRO A 121 24.34 -1.50 0.04
N GLU A 122 24.19 -2.79 0.38
CA GLU A 122 23.56 -3.81 -0.46
C GLU A 122 22.07 -3.55 -0.72
N LEU A 123 21.44 -2.67 0.05
CA LEU A 123 20.05 -2.24 -0.22
C LEU A 123 19.90 -1.50 -1.55
N TRP A 124 20.92 -0.74 -1.96
CA TRP A 124 20.88 -0.05 -3.25
C TRP A 124 20.72 -1.01 -4.42
N ASP A 125 21.40 -2.16 -4.35
CA ASP A 125 21.32 -3.22 -5.38
C ASP A 125 20.08 -4.12 -5.23
N ALA A 126 19.49 -4.18 -4.04
CA ALA A 126 18.33 -5.04 -3.75
C ALA A 126 16.98 -4.43 -4.19
N VAL A 127 16.94 -3.14 -4.43
CA VAL A 127 15.76 -2.38 -4.84
C VAL A 127 16.12 -1.60 -6.11
N ASP A 128 15.29 -1.70 -7.15
CA ASP A 128 15.56 -1.09 -8.45
C ASP A 128 15.61 0.45 -8.38
N ASP A 129 16.48 1.08 -9.18
CA ASP A 129 16.74 2.53 -9.17
C ASP A 129 15.45 3.37 -9.28
N TYR A 130 14.53 3.00 -10.17
CA TYR A 130 13.29 3.74 -10.35
C TYR A 130 12.36 3.72 -9.13
N ILE A 131 12.47 2.68 -8.28
CA ILE A 131 11.74 2.57 -7.01
C ILE A 131 12.31 3.56 -5.99
N TRP A 132 13.66 3.68 -5.96
CA TRP A 132 14.34 4.68 -5.16
C TRP A 132 14.01 6.10 -5.61
N ASP A 133 13.97 6.35 -6.92
CA ASP A 133 13.65 7.68 -7.47
C ASP A 133 12.25 8.14 -7.05
N ASP A 134 11.26 7.24 -7.08
CA ASP A 134 9.90 7.54 -6.62
C ASP A 134 9.81 7.77 -5.11
N ALA A 135 10.71 7.18 -4.32
CA ALA A 135 10.73 7.30 -2.86
C ALA A 135 11.45 8.58 -2.36
N ARG A 136 12.21 9.29 -3.23
CA ARG A 136 13.00 10.46 -2.81
C ARG A 136 12.13 11.68 -2.49
N TYR A 137 12.56 12.39 -1.46
CA TYR A 137 12.09 13.74 -1.14
C TYR A 137 13.28 14.66 -0.93
N ASN A 138 13.46 15.66 -1.81
CA ASN A 138 14.61 16.56 -1.78
C ASN A 138 15.94 15.78 -1.75
N ASP A 139 16.10 14.80 -2.65
CA ASP A 139 17.28 13.91 -2.79
C ASP A 139 17.53 12.97 -1.60
N GLU A 140 16.64 12.91 -0.61
CA GLU A 140 16.75 12.09 0.59
C GLU A 140 15.71 10.97 0.60
N ILE A 141 16.06 9.80 1.16
CA ILE A 141 15.17 8.66 1.42
C ILE A 141 14.80 8.66 2.91
N TYR A 142 13.51 8.47 3.23
CA TYR A 142 13.01 8.41 4.62
C TYR A 142 12.36 7.07 4.98
N ALA A 143 12.12 6.22 4.00
CA ALA A 143 11.68 4.85 4.22
C ALA A 143 12.12 3.98 3.05
N VAL A 144 12.35 2.69 3.30
CA VAL A 144 12.71 1.71 2.27
C VAL A 144 11.43 1.14 1.66
N PRO A 145 11.22 1.22 0.34
CA PRO A 145 10.09 0.60 -0.33
C PRO A 145 10.08 -0.92 -0.13
N ASN A 146 8.90 -1.47 0.12
CA ASN A 146 8.71 -2.92 0.12
C ASN A 146 8.51 -3.38 -1.33
N THR A 147 9.51 -4.03 -1.90
CA THR A 147 9.52 -4.42 -3.31
C THR A 147 8.46 -5.49 -3.59
N GLN A 148 7.58 -5.23 -4.53
CA GLN A 148 6.47 -6.09 -4.93
C GLN A 148 6.05 -5.80 -6.38
N ILE A 149 4.76 -6.02 -6.71
CA ILE A 149 4.18 -5.47 -7.92
C ILE A 149 4.05 -3.95 -7.78
N GLU A 150 4.71 -3.22 -8.68
CA GLU A 150 4.68 -1.75 -8.74
C GLU A 150 3.82 -1.25 -9.91
N ALA A 151 3.68 -2.06 -10.96
CA ALA A 151 2.85 -1.76 -12.10
C ALA A 151 1.35 -1.89 -11.78
N VAL A 152 0.57 -0.90 -12.19
CA VAL A 152 -0.89 -0.94 -12.16
C VAL A 152 -1.41 -1.35 -13.54
N GLN A 153 -2.18 -2.43 -13.60
CA GLN A 153 -2.89 -2.88 -14.78
C GLN A 153 -4.37 -3.03 -14.45
N PHE A 154 -5.21 -2.17 -14.98
CA PHE A 154 -6.66 -2.30 -14.79
C PHE A 154 -7.23 -3.46 -15.60
N ALA A 155 -8.24 -4.13 -15.04
CA ALA A 155 -8.94 -5.21 -15.71
C ALA A 155 -10.38 -5.36 -15.18
N TYR A 156 -11.17 -6.12 -15.94
CA TYR A 156 -12.45 -6.68 -15.48
C TYR A 156 -12.29 -8.17 -15.27
N GLY A 157 -12.70 -8.65 -14.09
CA GLY A 157 -12.99 -10.07 -13.89
C GLY A 157 -14.37 -10.40 -14.44
N ILE A 158 -14.46 -11.43 -15.28
CA ILE A 158 -15.70 -11.94 -15.86
C ILE A 158 -15.88 -13.39 -15.41
N GLN A 159 -17.05 -13.76 -14.89
CA GLN A 159 -17.31 -15.17 -14.52
C GLN A 159 -17.06 -16.08 -15.72
N LYS A 160 -16.18 -17.10 -15.57
CA LYS A 160 -15.79 -18.04 -16.64
C LYS A 160 -16.98 -18.70 -17.31
N SER A 161 -17.93 -19.19 -16.49
CA SER A 161 -19.15 -19.85 -17.02
C SER A 161 -20.00 -18.92 -17.89
N LEU A 162 -20.07 -17.63 -17.56
CA LEU A 162 -20.82 -16.65 -18.34
C LEU A 162 -20.02 -16.18 -19.56
N ALA A 163 -18.70 -16.04 -19.44
CA ALA A 163 -17.82 -15.75 -20.58
C ALA A 163 -17.97 -16.83 -21.66
N GLU A 164 -17.92 -18.11 -21.28
CA GLU A 164 -18.12 -19.25 -22.19
C GLU A 164 -19.54 -19.25 -22.76
N LYS A 165 -20.56 -19.14 -21.92
CA LYS A 165 -21.99 -19.18 -22.34
C LYS A 165 -22.33 -18.12 -23.37
N TYR A 166 -21.79 -16.90 -23.20
CA TYR A 166 -22.11 -15.76 -24.08
C TYR A 166 -21.02 -15.42 -25.10
N GLY A 167 -19.99 -16.28 -25.21
CA GLY A 167 -18.95 -16.19 -26.24
C GLY A 167 -18.00 -15.00 -26.08
N TRP A 168 -17.62 -14.67 -24.87
CA TRP A 168 -16.58 -13.65 -24.62
C TRP A 168 -15.20 -14.21 -24.97
N THR A 169 -14.46 -13.53 -25.85
CA THR A 169 -13.14 -13.99 -26.34
C THR A 169 -12.03 -12.94 -26.23
N LYS A 170 -12.36 -11.71 -25.79
CA LYS A 170 -11.36 -10.65 -25.67
C LYS A 170 -10.56 -10.81 -24.36
N ASP A 171 -9.26 -10.66 -24.43
CA ASP A 171 -8.32 -10.59 -23.30
C ASP A 171 -7.90 -9.15 -22.96
N LYS A 172 -8.16 -8.20 -23.89
CA LYS A 172 -7.94 -6.76 -23.71
C LYS A 172 -9.06 -5.96 -24.36
N ILE A 173 -9.40 -4.85 -23.75
CA ILE A 173 -10.28 -3.80 -24.29
C ILE A 173 -9.65 -2.43 -24.11
N GLU A 174 -10.00 -1.48 -24.97
CA GLU A 174 -9.48 -0.10 -24.88
C GLU A 174 -10.38 0.79 -24.03
N LYS A 175 -11.66 0.45 -23.93
CA LYS A 175 -12.64 1.21 -23.15
C LYS A 175 -13.73 0.32 -22.56
N PRO A 176 -14.26 0.67 -21.36
CA PRO A 176 -15.27 -0.12 -20.67
C PRO A 176 -16.55 -0.37 -21.44
N GLU A 177 -16.94 0.54 -22.35
CA GLU A 177 -18.16 0.40 -23.16
C GLU A 177 -18.16 -0.87 -24.03
N GLU A 178 -16.99 -1.45 -24.28
CA GLU A 178 -16.88 -2.71 -25.03
C GLU A 178 -17.48 -3.92 -24.29
N LEU A 179 -17.78 -3.78 -22.99
CA LEU A 179 -18.49 -4.78 -22.20
C LEU A 179 -20.01 -4.78 -22.49
N GLU A 180 -20.57 -3.73 -23.07
CA GLU A 180 -22.01 -3.48 -23.15
C GLU A 180 -22.81 -4.65 -23.74
N GLU A 181 -22.35 -5.25 -24.84
CA GLU A 181 -23.02 -6.37 -25.47
C GLU A 181 -23.07 -7.60 -24.55
N PHE A 182 -21.98 -7.86 -23.83
CA PHE A 182 -21.93 -8.96 -22.86
C PHE A 182 -22.87 -8.70 -21.68
N LEU A 183 -22.85 -7.47 -21.11
CA LEU A 183 -23.73 -7.09 -20.01
C LEU A 183 -25.23 -7.23 -20.39
N ALA A 184 -25.57 -6.86 -21.62
CA ALA A 184 -26.93 -7.01 -22.15
C ALA A 184 -27.37 -8.49 -22.19
N LYS A 185 -26.52 -9.38 -22.71
CA LYS A 185 -26.79 -10.82 -22.76
C LYS A 185 -26.95 -11.43 -21.36
N VAL A 186 -26.09 -11.02 -20.41
CA VAL A 186 -26.21 -11.44 -19.01
C VAL A 186 -27.54 -10.96 -18.43
N LYS A 187 -27.90 -9.69 -18.64
CA LYS A 187 -29.15 -9.11 -18.12
C LYS A 187 -30.38 -9.86 -18.62
N GLU A 188 -30.39 -10.28 -19.89
CA GLU A 188 -31.49 -11.02 -20.50
C GLU A 188 -31.54 -12.47 -20.02
N GLY A 189 -30.39 -13.13 -19.90
CA GLY A 189 -30.31 -14.58 -19.68
C GLY A 189 -30.15 -15.01 -18.22
N GLU A 190 -29.80 -14.10 -17.30
CA GLU A 190 -29.46 -14.40 -15.90
C GLU A 190 -30.24 -13.51 -14.94
N PRO A 191 -31.48 -13.80 -14.59
CA PRO A 191 -32.33 -12.90 -13.78
C PRO A 191 -31.83 -12.70 -12.36
N ASP A 192 -31.04 -13.63 -11.81
CA ASP A 192 -30.50 -13.59 -10.45
C ASP A 192 -29.07 -13.05 -10.38
N ILE A 193 -28.47 -12.66 -11.52
CA ILE A 193 -27.11 -12.13 -11.62
C ILE A 193 -27.15 -10.66 -11.98
N TYR A 194 -26.40 -9.84 -11.22
CA TYR A 194 -26.12 -8.45 -11.59
C TYR A 194 -25.02 -8.43 -12.66
N PRO A 195 -25.26 -7.86 -13.86
CA PRO A 195 -24.24 -7.83 -14.90
C PRO A 195 -22.94 -7.14 -14.49
N TYR A 196 -23.01 -6.03 -13.74
CA TYR A 196 -21.86 -5.19 -13.44
C TYR A 196 -21.81 -4.75 -11.98
N ARG A 197 -20.62 -4.89 -11.35
CA ARG A 197 -20.28 -4.33 -10.03
C ARG A 197 -19.49 -3.03 -10.19
N THR A 198 -19.98 -1.92 -9.63
CA THR A 198 -19.40 -0.57 -9.79
C THR A 198 -18.34 -0.24 -8.72
N ASN A 199 -17.44 -1.18 -8.39
CA ASN A 199 -16.50 -1.01 -7.29
C ASN A 199 -15.39 0.05 -7.53
N TYR A 200 -15.06 0.38 -8.80
CA TYR A 200 -14.09 1.43 -9.15
C TYR A 200 -14.74 2.68 -9.79
N GLY A 201 -16.04 2.66 -10.02
CA GLY A 201 -16.75 3.80 -10.62
C GLY A 201 -16.12 4.28 -11.91
N THR A 202 -15.92 5.60 -12.04
CA THR A 202 -15.30 6.25 -13.21
C THR A 202 -13.79 6.03 -13.33
N GLU A 203 -13.13 5.48 -12.32
CA GLU A 203 -11.68 5.26 -12.34
C GLU A 203 -11.27 4.35 -13.52
N MET A 204 -12.13 3.39 -13.89
CA MET A 204 -11.88 2.50 -15.03
C MET A 204 -11.79 3.22 -16.38
N TRP A 205 -12.33 4.43 -16.50
CA TRP A 205 -12.22 5.27 -17.70
C TRP A 205 -11.04 6.22 -17.65
N THR A 206 -10.69 6.71 -16.46
CA THR A 206 -9.70 7.79 -16.30
C THR A 206 -8.31 7.27 -15.97
N ALA A 207 -8.17 6.33 -15.05
CA ALA A 207 -6.86 5.91 -14.57
C ALA A 207 -5.95 5.25 -15.63
N PRO A 208 -6.44 4.57 -16.68
CA PRO A 208 -5.59 4.14 -17.79
C PRO A 208 -5.03 5.28 -18.64
N ASN A 209 -5.58 6.48 -18.55
CA ASN A 209 -5.26 7.61 -19.42
C ASN A 209 -4.66 8.81 -18.69
N TYR A 210 -4.86 8.92 -17.38
CA TYR A 210 -4.48 10.09 -16.59
C TYR A 210 -3.86 9.71 -15.26
N GLU A 211 -2.81 10.40 -14.89
CA GLU A 211 -2.15 10.31 -13.61
C GLU A 211 -2.52 11.52 -12.73
N GLY A 212 -3.14 11.26 -11.58
CA GLY A 212 -3.49 12.30 -10.61
C GLY A 212 -2.27 12.87 -9.92
N ILE A 213 -2.19 14.20 -9.78
CA ILE A 213 -1.10 14.91 -9.09
C ILE A 213 -1.59 15.75 -7.90
N ALA A 214 -2.85 16.17 -7.93
CA ALA A 214 -3.53 16.86 -6.83
C ALA A 214 -5.03 16.54 -6.91
N SER A 215 -5.85 17.06 -5.99
CA SER A 215 -7.32 16.86 -6.03
C SER A 215 -7.89 17.15 -7.41
N PHE A 216 -8.40 16.16 -8.11
CA PHE A 216 -8.99 16.24 -9.46
C PHE A 216 -8.11 16.87 -10.56
N VAL A 217 -6.85 17.19 -10.26
CA VAL A 217 -5.86 17.65 -11.24
C VAL A 217 -4.99 16.47 -11.64
N ALA A 218 -4.86 16.24 -12.93
CA ALA A 218 -4.12 15.13 -13.48
C ALA A 218 -3.29 15.52 -14.71
N VAL A 219 -2.36 14.65 -15.09
CA VAL A 219 -1.55 14.75 -16.30
C VAL A 219 -1.87 13.57 -17.21
N PRO A 220 -2.03 13.75 -18.53
CA PRO A 220 -2.19 12.64 -19.47
C PRO A 220 -0.96 11.72 -19.47
N ILE A 221 -1.18 10.41 -19.37
CA ILE A 221 -0.10 9.39 -19.33
C ILE A 221 0.56 9.24 -20.71
N ASN A 222 -0.23 9.11 -21.76
CA ASN A 222 0.23 8.71 -23.10
C ASN A 222 0.39 9.90 -24.06
N LYS A 223 0.52 11.13 -23.56
CA LYS A 223 0.74 12.33 -24.37
C LYS A 223 2.08 12.97 -24.01
N ASP A 224 2.78 13.49 -25.01
CA ASP A 224 4.01 14.29 -24.81
C ASP A 224 3.73 15.65 -24.13
N SER A 225 2.49 15.85 -23.69
CA SER A 225 2.07 17.05 -22.97
C SER A 225 2.26 16.91 -21.48
N ASN A 226 2.83 17.95 -20.87
CA ASN A 226 2.88 18.12 -19.42
C ASN A 226 1.77 19.05 -18.91
N GLU A 227 0.80 19.36 -19.77
CA GLU A 227 -0.34 20.19 -19.41
C GLU A 227 -1.27 19.45 -18.48
N THR A 228 -1.59 20.06 -17.36
CA THR A 228 -2.55 19.48 -16.42
C THR A 228 -3.98 19.66 -16.90
N VAL A 229 -4.83 18.71 -16.54
CA VAL A 229 -6.25 18.73 -16.83
C VAL A 229 -7.06 18.58 -15.54
N MET A 230 -8.28 19.10 -15.53
CA MET A 230 -9.27 18.74 -14.54
C MET A 230 -9.90 17.39 -14.94
N ILE A 231 -9.85 16.39 -14.10
CA ILE A 231 -10.35 15.04 -14.43
C ILE A 231 -11.81 15.07 -14.91
N TYR A 232 -12.67 15.85 -14.26
CA TYR A 232 -14.09 15.91 -14.60
C TYR A 232 -14.39 16.63 -15.92
N ASP A 233 -13.42 17.38 -16.48
CA ASP A 233 -13.53 18.00 -17.81
C ASP A 233 -13.04 17.08 -18.93
N THR A 234 -12.44 15.91 -18.58
CA THR A 234 -11.93 14.97 -19.58
C THR A 234 -13.05 14.20 -20.29
N PRO A 235 -12.91 13.93 -21.61
CA PRO A 235 -13.88 13.14 -22.34
C PRO A 235 -14.08 11.74 -21.74
N GLU A 236 -13.03 11.12 -21.22
CA GLU A 236 -13.06 9.81 -20.62
C GLU A 236 -13.91 9.80 -19.36
N TRP A 237 -13.72 10.75 -18.45
CA TRP A 237 -14.52 10.85 -17.22
C TRP A 237 -15.99 11.12 -17.55
N GLN A 238 -16.26 12.03 -18.47
CA GLN A 238 -17.64 12.35 -18.90
C GLN A 238 -18.32 11.17 -19.61
N SER A 239 -17.58 10.39 -20.41
CA SER A 239 -18.06 9.14 -20.99
C SER A 239 -18.39 8.13 -19.89
N GLY A 240 -17.51 7.98 -18.89
CA GLY A 240 -17.71 7.07 -17.77
C GLY A 240 -19.00 7.38 -17.00
N ILE A 241 -19.25 8.65 -16.66
CA ILE A 241 -20.49 9.08 -15.98
C ILE A 241 -21.74 8.72 -16.82
N LYS A 242 -21.72 9.02 -18.11
CA LYS A 242 -22.84 8.74 -19.01
C LYS A 242 -23.05 7.22 -19.17
N THR A 243 -22.00 6.46 -19.31
CA THR A 243 -22.05 5.01 -19.47
C THR A 243 -22.58 4.35 -18.21
N LEU A 244 -22.07 4.70 -17.02
CA LEU A 244 -22.56 4.18 -15.74
C LEU A 244 -24.04 4.52 -15.52
N ARG A 245 -24.48 5.73 -15.88
CA ARG A 245 -25.90 6.09 -15.85
C ARG A 245 -26.73 5.22 -16.77
N SER A 246 -26.31 5.04 -18.02
CA SER A 246 -26.97 4.17 -19.00
C SER A 246 -27.05 2.73 -18.51
N TRP A 247 -25.97 2.19 -17.93
CA TRP A 247 -25.94 0.82 -17.38
C TRP A 247 -26.85 0.65 -16.16
N PHE A 248 -26.96 1.68 -15.32
CA PHE A 248 -27.92 1.69 -14.22
C PHE A 248 -29.36 1.68 -14.74
N GLU A 249 -29.72 2.52 -15.72
CA GLU A 249 -31.06 2.57 -16.34
C GLU A 249 -31.44 1.28 -17.04
N LYS A 250 -30.47 0.61 -17.72
CA LYS A 250 -30.64 -0.70 -18.35
C LYS A 250 -30.71 -1.84 -17.32
N GLY A 251 -30.45 -1.56 -16.05
CA GLY A 251 -30.46 -2.52 -14.97
C GLY A 251 -29.27 -3.49 -15.00
N TYR A 252 -28.14 -3.08 -15.57
CA TYR A 252 -26.88 -3.83 -15.46
C TYR A 252 -26.25 -3.63 -14.09
N ILE A 253 -26.49 -2.50 -13.47
CA ILE A 253 -26.10 -2.17 -12.11
C ILE A 253 -27.31 -2.39 -11.20
N ARG A 254 -27.09 -2.89 -9.98
CA ARG A 254 -28.17 -3.08 -9.00
C ARG A 254 -28.85 -1.75 -8.66
N LYS A 255 -30.18 -1.77 -8.51
CA LYS A 255 -30.97 -0.55 -8.30
C LYS A 255 -30.68 0.16 -6.97
N ASP A 256 -30.29 -0.58 -5.96
CA ASP A 256 -30.01 -0.11 -4.61
C ASP A 256 -28.50 0.16 -4.37
N VAL A 257 -27.69 0.28 -5.43
CA VAL A 257 -26.22 0.47 -5.36
C VAL A 257 -25.79 1.61 -4.44
N ALA A 258 -26.58 2.67 -4.33
CA ALA A 258 -26.27 3.83 -3.47
C ALA A 258 -26.43 3.55 -1.96
N SER A 259 -27.17 2.51 -1.59
CA SER A 259 -27.50 2.17 -0.19
C SER A 259 -27.18 0.74 0.20
N ALA A 260 -26.69 -0.07 -0.74
CA ALA A 260 -26.36 -1.46 -0.50
C ALA A 260 -25.23 -1.60 0.52
N THR A 261 -25.47 -2.43 1.55
CA THR A 261 -24.49 -2.80 2.58
C THR A 261 -24.01 -4.25 2.44
N ASP A 262 -24.57 -5.01 1.51
CA ASP A 262 -24.36 -6.44 1.27
C ASP A 262 -23.55 -6.72 -0.02
N ASP A 263 -23.00 -5.70 -0.64
CA ASP A 263 -22.28 -5.80 -1.92
C ASP A 263 -21.16 -6.87 -1.91
N ASP A 264 -20.36 -6.91 -0.86
CA ASP A 264 -19.30 -7.92 -0.69
C ASP A 264 -19.87 -9.33 -0.47
N THR A 265 -21.04 -9.46 0.17
CA THR A 265 -21.72 -10.74 0.37
C THR A 265 -22.24 -11.26 -0.95
N ASP A 266 -22.88 -10.40 -1.77
CA ASP A 266 -23.34 -10.73 -3.10
C ASP A 266 -22.18 -11.08 -4.05
N PHE A 267 -21.05 -10.39 -3.94
CA PHE A 267 -19.85 -10.71 -4.70
C PHE A 267 -19.30 -12.10 -4.35
N LYS A 268 -19.15 -12.40 -3.05
CA LYS A 268 -18.74 -13.74 -2.58
C LYS A 268 -19.71 -14.84 -2.97
N ALA A 269 -20.99 -14.50 -3.03
CA ALA A 269 -22.05 -15.41 -3.53
C ALA A 269 -22.09 -15.52 -5.07
N LYS A 270 -21.15 -14.90 -5.80
CA LYS A 270 -21.05 -14.90 -7.28
C LYS A 270 -22.29 -14.33 -7.97
N ARG A 271 -22.93 -13.35 -7.35
CA ARG A 271 -24.10 -12.65 -7.90
C ARG A 271 -23.76 -11.53 -8.87
N TYR A 272 -22.48 -11.27 -9.13
CA TYR A 272 -21.99 -10.32 -10.14
C TYR A 272 -21.30 -11.05 -11.28
N ALA A 273 -21.72 -10.78 -12.52
CA ALA A 273 -21.07 -11.34 -13.71
C ALA A 273 -19.70 -10.74 -13.96
N THR A 274 -19.56 -9.42 -13.71
CA THR A 274 -18.31 -8.67 -13.89
C THR A 274 -18.01 -7.78 -12.69
N PHE A 275 -16.71 -7.53 -12.45
CA PHE A 275 -16.23 -6.57 -11.46
C PHE A 275 -14.90 -5.97 -11.92
N SER A 276 -14.59 -4.77 -11.46
CA SER A 276 -13.33 -4.09 -11.73
C SER A 276 -12.24 -4.55 -10.76
N VAL A 277 -11.00 -4.69 -11.25
CA VAL A 277 -9.84 -5.13 -10.45
C VAL A 277 -8.55 -4.56 -10.99
N THR A 278 -7.54 -4.41 -10.13
CA THR A 278 -6.15 -4.27 -10.55
C THR A 278 -5.58 -5.67 -10.80
N TRP A 279 -5.27 -5.95 -12.06
CA TRP A 279 -4.75 -7.25 -12.48
C TRP A 279 -3.27 -7.40 -12.11
N LYS A 280 -2.90 -8.62 -11.74
CA LYS A 280 -1.51 -9.01 -11.49
C LYS A 280 -1.31 -10.48 -11.85
N PRO A 281 -0.09 -10.93 -12.17
CA PRO A 281 0.19 -12.35 -12.32
C PRO A 281 -0.26 -13.16 -11.10
N GLY A 282 -0.88 -14.32 -11.34
CA GLY A 282 -1.42 -15.19 -10.30
C GLY A 282 -2.77 -14.75 -9.70
N ILE A 283 -3.42 -13.72 -10.25
CA ILE A 283 -4.75 -13.26 -9.77
C ILE A 283 -5.83 -14.36 -9.88
N GLU A 284 -5.66 -15.30 -10.79
CA GLU A 284 -6.54 -16.45 -10.97
C GLU A 284 -6.59 -17.36 -9.74
N SER A 285 -5.54 -17.36 -8.90
CA SER A 285 -5.53 -18.08 -7.63
C SER A 285 -6.47 -17.44 -6.59
N ILE A 286 -6.66 -16.12 -6.67
CA ILE A 286 -7.56 -15.37 -5.80
C ILE A 286 -9.00 -15.46 -6.29
N TYR A 287 -9.19 -15.46 -7.61
CA TYR A 287 -10.50 -15.49 -8.26
C TYR A 287 -10.59 -16.65 -9.27
N PRO A 288 -10.60 -17.92 -8.83
CA PRO A 288 -10.50 -19.08 -9.71
C PRO A 288 -11.66 -19.24 -10.69
N ASP A 289 -12.81 -18.65 -10.37
CA ASP A 289 -14.03 -18.71 -11.19
C ASP A 289 -14.14 -17.59 -12.24
N TYR A 290 -13.10 -16.72 -12.33
CA TYR A 290 -13.11 -15.56 -13.23
C TYR A 290 -11.98 -15.64 -14.26
N THR A 291 -12.26 -15.13 -15.45
CA THR A 291 -11.26 -14.75 -16.46
C THR A 291 -11.09 -13.23 -16.45
N PHE A 292 -9.96 -12.73 -16.95
CA PHE A 292 -9.64 -11.31 -16.84
C PHE A 292 -9.45 -10.66 -18.20
N VAL A 293 -10.03 -9.47 -18.35
CA VAL A 293 -9.97 -8.63 -19.53
C VAL A 293 -9.27 -7.35 -19.15
N LYS A 294 -8.06 -7.14 -19.66
CA LYS A 294 -7.23 -5.97 -19.35
C LYS A 294 -7.78 -4.70 -20.02
N VAL A 295 -7.57 -3.55 -19.37
CA VAL A 295 -7.94 -2.23 -19.88
C VAL A 295 -6.67 -1.38 -19.98
N GLY A 296 -6.36 -0.87 -21.16
CA GLY A 296 -5.14 -0.09 -21.41
C GLY A 296 -3.86 -0.90 -21.22
N ASP A 297 -2.74 -0.20 -21.07
CA ASP A 297 -1.42 -0.77 -20.82
C ASP A 297 -1.02 -0.66 -19.35
N PRO A 298 -0.09 -1.52 -18.85
CA PRO A 298 0.41 -1.41 -17.49
C PRO A 298 1.20 -0.11 -17.32
N PHE A 299 1.01 0.54 -16.19
CA PHE A 299 1.60 1.83 -15.88
C PHE A 299 2.12 1.88 -14.45
N MET A 300 3.31 2.43 -14.26
CA MET A 300 3.88 2.71 -12.96
C MET A 300 3.70 4.19 -12.66
N LYS A 301 2.80 4.50 -11.73
CA LYS A 301 2.47 5.88 -11.37
C LYS A 301 3.47 6.46 -10.36
N ASN A 302 3.60 7.76 -10.36
CA ASN A 302 4.28 8.52 -9.31
C ASN A 302 3.65 8.25 -7.94
N GLY A 303 4.48 8.04 -6.92
CA GLY A 303 4.04 7.66 -5.58
C GLY A 303 3.52 6.22 -5.48
N GLY A 304 3.58 5.42 -6.55
CA GLY A 304 3.15 4.03 -6.55
C GLY A 304 3.95 3.18 -5.56
N THR A 305 5.25 3.30 -5.58
CA THR A 305 6.18 2.59 -4.69
C THR A 305 6.05 3.03 -3.23
N GLN A 306 5.54 4.25 -2.99
CA GLN A 306 5.28 4.79 -1.66
C GLN A 306 4.06 4.17 -0.97
N ALA A 307 3.31 3.31 -1.67
CA ALA A 307 2.12 2.67 -1.10
C ALA A 307 2.47 1.71 0.04
N THR A 308 3.66 1.11 0.01
CA THR A 308 4.12 0.15 1.03
C THR A 308 5.62 0.30 1.27
N MET A 309 5.98 0.78 2.44
CA MET A 309 7.37 1.06 2.82
C MET A 309 7.61 0.70 4.28
N THR A 310 8.87 0.55 4.66
CA THR A 310 9.30 0.42 6.05
C THR A 310 10.17 1.61 6.44
N GLY A 311 9.69 2.41 7.40
CA GLY A 311 10.39 3.58 7.93
C GLY A 311 11.00 3.32 9.31
N ILE A 312 12.06 4.06 9.62
CA ILE A 312 12.71 4.07 10.94
C ILE A 312 12.25 5.31 11.71
N ASN A 313 11.87 5.12 12.97
CA ASN A 313 11.51 6.20 13.87
C ASN A 313 12.72 7.17 14.06
N PHE A 314 12.53 8.46 13.78
CA PHE A 314 13.57 9.47 13.97
C PHE A 314 14.18 9.44 15.38
N LYS A 315 13.42 9.07 16.40
CA LYS A 315 13.86 8.98 17.81
C LYS A 315 14.42 7.62 18.20
N SER A 316 14.46 6.63 17.31
CA SER A 316 15.07 5.33 17.60
C SER A 316 16.56 5.51 17.98
N LYS A 317 16.98 4.73 18.97
CA LYS A 317 18.39 4.64 19.38
C LYS A 317 19.14 3.51 18.65
N ASN A 318 18.42 2.71 17.87
CA ASN A 318 18.91 1.50 17.21
C ASN A 318 18.92 1.64 15.68
N LYS A 319 19.04 2.85 15.12
CA LYS A 319 18.87 3.14 13.69
C LYS A 319 19.78 2.30 12.79
N GLU A 320 21.07 2.15 13.16
CA GLU A 320 22.03 1.33 12.41
C GLU A 320 21.63 -0.15 12.36
N LYS A 321 21.05 -0.68 13.45
CA LYS A 321 20.58 -2.05 13.51
C LYS A 321 19.25 -2.22 12.78
N ALA A 322 18.39 -1.21 12.85
CA ALA A 322 17.12 -1.19 12.14
C ALA A 322 17.32 -1.23 10.63
N ILE A 323 18.24 -0.42 10.07
CA ILE A 323 18.50 -0.47 8.63
C ILE A 323 19.12 -1.80 8.19
N LYS A 324 19.96 -2.44 9.02
CA LYS A 324 20.48 -3.78 8.76
C LYS A 324 19.39 -4.86 8.76
N LEU A 325 18.38 -4.72 9.64
CA LEU A 325 17.22 -5.62 9.61
C LEU A 325 16.40 -5.41 8.32
N ILE A 326 16.17 -4.16 7.91
CA ILE A 326 15.50 -3.85 6.64
C ILE A 326 16.30 -4.44 5.47
N SER A 327 17.63 -4.36 5.48
CA SER A 327 18.48 -4.99 4.47
C SER A 327 18.28 -6.51 4.43
N LEU A 328 18.31 -7.19 5.57
CA LEU A 328 18.04 -8.63 5.62
C LEU A 328 16.64 -8.98 5.10
N MET A 329 15.63 -8.17 5.38
CA MET A 329 14.28 -8.41 4.86
C MET A 329 14.20 -8.29 3.33
N ASN A 330 15.15 -7.62 2.71
CA ASN A 330 15.24 -7.50 1.25
C ASN A 330 16.17 -8.54 0.61
N THR A 331 17.14 -9.10 1.34
CA THR A 331 18.20 -9.93 0.78
C THR A 331 18.23 -11.37 1.29
N ASP A 332 17.64 -11.66 2.45
CA ASP A 332 17.65 -12.98 3.10
C ASP A 332 16.29 -13.68 2.95
N LYS A 333 16.22 -14.64 2.04
CA LYS A 333 14.99 -15.40 1.75
C LYS A 333 14.50 -16.22 2.95
N GLU A 334 15.40 -16.76 3.78
CA GLU A 334 15.02 -17.56 4.94
C GLU A 334 14.32 -16.67 5.98
N LEU A 335 14.96 -15.55 6.35
CA LEU A 335 14.38 -14.59 7.28
C LEU A 335 13.06 -14.02 6.74
N TYR A 336 13.01 -13.67 5.46
CA TYR A 336 11.79 -13.13 4.84
C TYR A 336 10.60 -14.11 4.96
N ASN A 337 10.81 -15.39 4.59
CA ASN A 337 9.74 -16.41 4.68
C ASN A 337 9.36 -16.72 6.13
N LEU A 338 10.32 -16.70 7.05
CA LEU A 338 10.04 -16.89 8.47
C LEU A 338 9.19 -15.75 9.04
N VAL A 339 9.46 -14.49 8.66
CA VAL A 339 8.67 -13.33 9.06
C VAL A 339 7.30 -13.32 8.39
N SER A 340 7.21 -13.69 7.11
CA SER A 340 5.94 -13.71 6.38
C SER A 340 5.07 -14.91 6.73
N LEU A 341 5.60 -16.12 6.62
CA LEU A 341 4.84 -17.37 6.68
C LEU A 341 4.92 -18.05 8.06
N GLY A 342 5.92 -17.69 8.88
CA GLY A 342 6.18 -18.35 10.16
C GLY A 342 7.02 -19.63 10.03
N ILE A 343 6.82 -20.58 10.94
CA ILE A 343 7.61 -21.80 11.07
C ILE A 343 7.07 -22.89 10.14
N LYS A 344 7.94 -23.44 9.28
CA LYS A 344 7.60 -24.57 8.41
C LYS A 344 7.09 -25.76 9.23
N ASP A 345 6.14 -26.50 8.67
CA ASP A 345 5.45 -27.64 9.25
C ASP A 345 4.60 -27.32 10.50
N LYS A 346 4.51 -26.03 10.85
CA LYS A 346 3.65 -25.51 11.92
C LYS A 346 2.63 -24.48 11.39
N HIS A 347 3.06 -23.54 10.58
CA HIS A 347 2.21 -22.48 10.02
C HIS A 347 1.96 -22.68 8.52
N TYR A 348 2.87 -23.34 7.84
CA TYR A 348 2.74 -23.73 6.44
C TYR A 348 3.51 -25.02 6.16
N THR A 349 3.14 -25.69 5.08
CA THR A 349 3.87 -26.84 4.55
C THR A 349 4.49 -26.49 3.21
N VAL A 350 5.49 -27.29 2.75
CA VAL A 350 6.08 -27.15 1.42
C VAL A 350 5.94 -28.46 0.67
N GLY A 351 5.27 -28.41 -0.48
CA GLY A 351 5.08 -29.56 -1.36
C GLY A 351 6.37 -30.00 -2.07
N ALA A 352 6.31 -31.11 -2.77
CA ALA A 352 7.43 -31.64 -3.57
C ALA A 352 7.84 -30.71 -4.73
N ASP A 353 6.94 -29.83 -5.16
CA ASP A 353 7.13 -28.79 -6.19
C ASP A 353 7.75 -27.49 -5.64
N GLY A 354 8.05 -27.46 -4.33
CA GLY A 354 8.62 -26.28 -3.66
C GLY A 354 7.63 -25.18 -3.30
N LYS A 355 6.35 -25.37 -3.56
CA LYS A 355 5.31 -24.39 -3.22
C LYS A 355 4.83 -24.55 -1.78
N TYR A 356 4.39 -23.42 -1.19
CA TYR A 356 3.85 -23.48 0.16
C TYR A 356 2.31 -23.54 0.15
N THR A 357 1.78 -24.20 1.18
CA THR A 357 0.37 -24.26 1.54
C THR A 357 0.22 -23.78 2.97
N GLU A 358 -0.65 -22.82 3.22
CA GLU A 358 -0.96 -22.32 4.56
C GLU A 358 -1.66 -23.39 5.41
N ILE A 359 -1.25 -23.53 6.66
CA ILE A 359 -2.00 -24.31 7.65
C ILE A 359 -3.07 -23.42 8.26
N LYS A 360 -4.33 -23.74 7.98
CA LYS A 360 -5.47 -22.96 8.47
C LYS A 360 -5.45 -22.83 9.98
N ASP A 361 -5.80 -21.64 10.47
CA ASP A 361 -5.89 -21.31 11.91
C ASP A 361 -4.58 -21.58 12.68
N SER A 362 -3.43 -21.52 12.01
CA SER A 362 -2.12 -21.77 12.61
C SER A 362 -1.62 -20.71 13.60
N GLY A 363 -2.29 -19.56 13.61
CA GLY A 363 -2.00 -18.47 14.55
C GLY A 363 -0.90 -17.51 14.13
N TYR A 364 -0.34 -17.64 12.90
CA TYR A 364 0.67 -16.75 12.38
C TYR A 364 0.57 -16.58 10.85
N GLY A 365 0.85 -15.37 10.40
CA GLY A 365 0.99 -15.00 8.99
C GLY A 365 0.97 -13.48 8.82
N ILE A 366 1.92 -12.94 8.07
CA ILE A 366 1.99 -11.53 7.69
C ILE A 366 2.04 -11.46 6.16
N ASP A 367 1.15 -10.68 5.56
CA ASP A 367 1.15 -10.49 4.11
C ASP A 367 2.51 -9.96 3.63
N GLY A 368 3.16 -10.68 2.71
CA GLY A 368 4.51 -10.41 2.26
C GLY A 368 4.71 -9.01 1.68
N TRP A 369 3.71 -8.44 1.01
CA TRP A 369 3.78 -7.09 0.44
C TRP A 369 3.94 -5.95 1.48
N LYS A 370 3.79 -6.26 2.77
CA LYS A 370 3.96 -5.29 3.88
C LYS A 370 5.38 -5.21 4.42
N ILE A 371 6.27 -6.13 3.99
CA ILE A 371 7.57 -6.34 4.63
C ILE A 371 8.65 -6.66 3.58
N GLY A 372 9.63 -5.80 3.39
CA GLY A 372 10.80 -6.06 2.55
C GLY A 372 10.47 -6.47 1.10
N ASN A 373 11.24 -7.40 0.55
CA ASN A 373 11.16 -7.81 -0.85
C ASN A 373 10.30 -9.07 -1.04
N GLN A 374 9.07 -8.90 -1.53
CA GLN A 374 8.11 -9.99 -1.74
C GLN A 374 8.59 -11.05 -2.74
N PHE A 375 9.52 -10.74 -3.63
CA PHE A 375 10.09 -11.73 -4.54
C PHE A 375 10.97 -12.78 -3.85
N ASN A 376 11.25 -12.62 -2.55
CA ASN A 376 11.87 -13.64 -1.71
C ASN A 376 10.88 -14.68 -1.18
N GLN A 377 9.57 -14.44 -1.29
CA GLN A 377 8.55 -15.34 -0.77
C GLN A 377 8.48 -16.64 -1.59
N LEU A 378 8.25 -17.75 -0.91
CA LEU A 378 7.88 -19.00 -1.58
C LEU A 378 6.61 -18.77 -2.41
N VAL A 379 6.47 -19.52 -3.50
CA VAL A 379 5.26 -19.48 -4.34
C VAL A 379 4.14 -20.25 -3.66
N HIS A 380 2.93 -19.69 -3.64
CA HIS A 380 1.76 -20.36 -3.09
C HIS A 380 1.29 -21.51 -3.98
N GLU A 381 0.75 -22.59 -3.39
CA GLU A 381 0.34 -23.82 -4.11
C GLU A 381 -0.57 -23.56 -5.32
N ASN A 382 -1.43 -22.56 -5.24
CA ASN A 382 -2.39 -22.21 -6.30
C ASN A 382 -1.84 -21.24 -7.35
N GLN A 383 -0.55 -20.87 -7.29
CA GLN A 383 0.09 -19.96 -8.23
C GLN A 383 1.04 -20.69 -9.16
N ASP A 384 1.33 -20.13 -10.32
CA ASP A 384 2.36 -20.63 -11.22
C ASP A 384 3.76 -20.49 -10.61
N ASN A 385 4.64 -21.43 -10.87
CA ASN A 385 6.00 -21.42 -10.32
C ASN A 385 6.80 -20.17 -10.68
N ASN A 386 6.48 -19.52 -11.80
CA ASN A 386 7.14 -18.33 -12.31
C ASN A 386 6.36 -17.04 -12.05
N VAL A 387 5.45 -17.03 -11.05
CA VAL A 387 4.62 -15.85 -10.74
C VAL A 387 5.47 -14.62 -10.40
N TRP A 388 6.59 -14.81 -9.71
CA TRP A 388 7.50 -13.72 -9.36
C TRP A 388 8.27 -13.19 -10.56
N GLU A 389 8.73 -14.06 -11.46
CA GLU A 389 9.35 -13.68 -12.73
C GLU A 389 8.37 -12.92 -13.62
N GLN A 390 7.12 -13.38 -13.70
CA GLN A 390 6.06 -12.69 -14.43
C GLN A 390 5.76 -11.32 -13.82
N THR A 391 5.77 -11.20 -12.50
CA THR A 391 5.52 -9.92 -11.80
C THR A 391 6.67 -8.93 -12.02
N LYS A 392 7.93 -9.39 -11.94
CA LYS A 392 9.09 -8.54 -12.29
C LYS A 392 9.02 -8.08 -13.73
N LYS A 393 8.73 -9.00 -14.66
CA LYS A 393 8.56 -8.65 -16.07
C LYS A 393 7.47 -7.60 -16.27
N LEU A 394 6.34 -7.70 -15.57
CA LEU A 394 5.28 -6.70 -15.64
C LEU A 394 5.76 -5.33 -15.13
N ASN A 395 6.52 -5.29 -14.05
CA ASN A 395 7.12 -4.06 -13.53
C ASN A 395 8.10 -3.43 -14.54
N ASP A 396 8.96 -4.26 -15.16
CA ASP A 396 9.98 -3.81 -16.10
C ASP A 396 9.37 -3.25 -17.40
N GLU A 397 8.34 -3.94 -17.91
CA GLU A 397 7.64 -3.60 -19.17
C GLU A 397 6.60 -2.47 -18.97
N ALA A 398 6.20 -2.14 -17.75
CA ALA A 398 5.25 -1.06 -17.50
C ALA A 398 5.80 0.30 -17.94
N ASN A 399 4.93 1.11 -18.53
CA ASN A 399 5.23 2.51 -18.81
C ASN A 399 5.45 3.25 -17.49
N LYS A 400 6.61 3.86 -17.31
CA LYS A 400 6.94 4.59 -16.09
C LYS A 400 6.49 6.04 -16.19
N SER A 401 5.95 6.56 -15.09
CA SER A 401 5.60 7.97 -15.00
C SER A 401 6.83 8.86 -15.21
N LYS A 402 6.66 9.92 -15.97
CA LYS A 402 7.63 11.03 -16.06
C LYS A 402 7.65 11.90 -14.81
N LEU A 403 6.75 11.61 -13.86
CA LEU A 403 6.57 12.36 -12.62
C LEU A 403 7.13 11.63 -11.39
N LEU A 404 7.88 10.52 -11.56
CA LEU A 404 8.49 9.81 -10.44
C LEU A 404 9.27 10.79 -9.55
N GLY A 405 8.98 10.76 -8.24
CA GLY A 405 9.54 11.70 -7.28
C GLY A 405 8.89 13.08 -7.22
N PHE A 406 7.84 13.34 -8.00
CA PHE A 406 7.06 14.57 -7.86
C PHE A 406 6.18 14.54 -6.60
N TRP A 407 6.34 15.55 -5.74
CA TRP A 407 5.52 15.72 -4.54
C TRP A 407 4.76 17.03 -4.59
N PHE A 408 3.44 16.93 -4.61
CA PHE A 408 2.59 18.12 -4.53
C PHE A 408 2.56 18.65 -3.09
N ASP A 409 3.01 19.88 -2.90
CA ASP A 409 2.87 20.59 -1.63
C ASP A 409 1.54 21.33 -1.57
N ASP A 410 0.62 20.80 -0.76
CA ASP A 410 -0.73 21.32 -0.59
C ASP A 410 -0.86 22.51 0.36
N SER A 411 0.24 22.95 0.98
CA SER A 411 0.23 23.96 2.06
C SER A 411 -0.51 25.27 1.70
N LYS A 412 -0.40 25.72 0.45
CA LYS A 412 -1.05 26.94 -0.03
C LYS A 412 -2.53 26.79 -0.37
N VAL A 413 -2.98 25.56 -0.63
CA VAL A 413 -4.35 25.27 -1.12
C VAL A 413 -5.10 24.26 -0.24
N LYS A 414 -4.64 24.06 0.97
CA LYS A 414 -5.17 23.06 1.91
C LYS A 414 -6.66 23.30 2.24
N ALA A 415 -7.06 24.55 2.37
CA ALA A 415 -8.45 24.89 2.64
C ALA A 415 -9.36 24.52 1.46
N GLN A 416 -8.93 24.81 0.23
CA GLN A 416 -9.63 24.46 -1.00
C GLN A 416 -9.74 22.95 -1.16
N ILE A 417 -8.65 22.21 -0.95
CA ILE A 417 -8.64 20.74 -0.98
C ILE A 417 -9.64 20.15 0.01
N SER A 418 -9.68 20.68 1.24
CA SER A 418 -10.63 20.21 2.25
C SER A 418 -12.09 20.51 1.86
N ALA A 419 -12.36 21.68 1.27
CA ALA A 419 -13.68 22.05 0.79
C ALA A 419 -14.13 21.15 -0.39
N ILE A 420 -13.24 20.89 -1.35
CA ILE A 420 -13.47 19.97 -2.48
C ILE A 420 -13.76 18.55 -1.99
N ALA A 421 -12.99 18.04 -1.03
CA ALA A 421 -13.21 16.71 -0.47
C ALA A 421 -14.58 16.57 0.19
N SER A 422 -15.04 17.61 0.90
CA SER A 422 -16.38 17.64 1.49
C SER A 422 -17.47 17.61 0.42
N ILE A 423 -17.34 18.43 -0.62
CA ILE A 423 -18.29 18.47 -1.75
C ILE A 423 -18.30 17.11 -2.47
N SER A 424 -17.14 16.50 -2.74
CA SER A 424 -17.04 15.22 -3.46
C SER A 424 -17.86 14.11 -2.82
N GLY A 425 -17.91 14.08 -1.48
CA GLY A 425 -18.70 13.09 -0.74
C GLY A 425 -20.21 13.13 -1.06
N GLU A 426 -20.73 14.28 -1.48
CA GLU A 426 -22.15 14.45 -1.84
C GLU A 426 -22.47 13.92 -3.25
N TYR A 427 -21.45 13.76 -4.11
CA TYR A 427 -21.60 13.43 -5.53
C TYR A 427 -21.19 11.97 -5.86
N GLY A 428 -20.95 11.13 -4.86
CA GLY A 428 -20.61 9.71 -5.07
C GLY A 428 -21.62 8.94 -5.92
N ALA A 429 -22.90 9.37 -5.92
CA ALA A 429 -23.95 8.78 -6.73
C ALA A 429 -23.76 8.95 -8.26
N LEU A 430 -22.92 9.87 -8.70
CA LEU A 430 -22.52 9.98 -10.12
C LEU A 430 -21.66 8.80 -10.53
N SER A 431 -20.67 8.44 -9.71
CA SER A 431 -19.70 7.36 -10.03
C SER A 431 -20.29 5.96 -9.98
N ASN A 432 -21.51 5.77 -9.46
CA ASN A 432 -22.21 4.49 -9.50
C ASN A 432 -23.45 4.49 -10.45
N GLY A 433 -23.70 5.61 -11.13
CA GLY A 433 -24.78 5.76 -12.09
C GLY A 433 -26.18 5.93 -11.50
N SER A 434 -26.34 5.88 -10.15
CA SER A 434 -27.67 5.95 -9.52
C SER A 434 -28.35 7.33 -9.61
N ARG A 435 -27.59 8.39 -9.90
CA ARG A 435 -28.10 9.77 -10.04
C ARG A 435 -28.06 10.21 -11.51
N ASP A 436 -29.07 11.00 -11.92
CA ASP A 436 -29.03 11.67 -13.21
C ASP A 436 -27.82 12.58 -13.33
N SER A 437 -27.12 12.48 -14.46
CA SER A 437 -25.80 13.09 -14.61
C SER A 437 -25.83 14.54 -15.04
N THR A 438 -26.88 15.04 -15.72
CA THR A 438 -26.78 16.31 -16.43
C THR A 438 -26.79 17.50 -15.47
N GLU A 439 -27.87 17.73 -14.76
CA GLU A 439 -28.00 18.88 -13.84
C GLU A 439 -27.08 18.73 -12.62
N PHE A 440 -26.96 17.49 -12.11
CA PHE A 440 -26.16 17.18 -10.93
C PHE A 440 -24.64 17.33 -11.17
N LEU A 441 -24.20 17.04 -12.37
CA LEU A 441 -22.82 17.24 -12.79
C LEU A 441 -22.47 18.73 -12.90
N ASP A 442 -23.32 19.51 -13.55
CA ASP A 442 -23.11 20.95 -13.71
C ASP A 442 -23.08 21.67 -12.34
N GLU A 443 -23.93 21.25 -11.41
CA GLU A 443 -23.91 21.73 -10.03
C GLU A 443 -22.60 21.38 -9.32
N MET A 444 -22.13 20.15 -9.42
CA MET A 444 -20.85 19.70 -8.84
C MET A 444 -19.68 20.54 -9.36
N ILE A 445 -19.58 20.70 -10.68
CA ILE A 445 -18.49 21.47 -11.30
C ILE A 445 -18.54 22.94 -10.83
N ARG A 446 -19.72 23.54 -10.79
CA ARG A 446 -19.91 24.92 -10.27
C ARG A 446 -19.41 25.05 -8.83
N ARG A 447 -19.82 24.12 -7.95
CA ARG A 447 -19.40 24.11 -6.54
C ARG A 447 -17.89 23.87 -6.36
N TYR A 448 -17.28 23.05 -7.19
CA TYR A 448 -15.82 22.86 -7.19
C TYR A 448 -15.08 24.15 -7.57
N LYS A 449 -15.55 24.88 -8.59
CA LYS A 449 -14.97 26.16 -8.98
C LYS A 449 -15.13 27.21 -7.86
N GLU A 450 -16.30 27.29 -7.24
CA GLU A 450 -16.56 28.19 -6.09
C GLU A 450 -15.72 27.82 -4.85
N ALA A 451 -15.34 26.55 -4.67
CA ALA A 451 -14.50 26.08 -3.59
C ALA A 451 -12.99 26.24 -3.85
N GLY A 452 -12.59 26.81 -4.99
CA GLY A 452 -11.20 27.13 -5.30
C GLY A 452 -10.46 26.07 -6.10
N MET A 453 -11.15 25.35 -6.96
CA MET A 453 -10.52 24.31 -7.79
C MET A 453 -9.47 24.87 -8.77
N GLU A 454 -9.71 26.08 -9.29
CA GLU A 454 -8.77 26.76 -10.20
C GLU A 454 -7.46 27.15 -9.47
N GLU A 455 -7.52 27.50 -8.18
CA GLU A 455 -6.36 27.78 -7.37
C GLU A 455 -5.52 26.52 -7.13
N ILE A 456 -6.17 25.35 -6.91
CA ILE A 456 -5.49 24.06 -6.78
C ILE A 456 -4.77 23.75 -8.10
N LYS A 457 -5.44 23.91 -9.24
CA LYS A 457 -4.84 23.66 -10.55
C LYS A 457 -3.65 24.59 -10.81
N ALA A 458 -3.78 25.87 -10.55
CA ALA A 458 -2.71 26.84 -10.75
C ALA A 458 -1.47 26.55 -9.90
N GLU A 459 -1.64 26.12 -8.64
CA GLU A 459 -0.53 25.73 -7.79
C GLU A 459 0.08 24.40 -8.27
N ALA A 460 -0.72 23.43 -8.74
CA ALA A 460 -0.23 22.20 -9.33
C ALA A 460 0.59 22.46 -10.60
N ASP A 461 0.13 23.31 -11.49
CA ASP A 461 0.84 23.74 -12.71
C ASP A 461 2.19 24.37 -12.38
N ARG A 462 2.21 25.26 -11.39
CA ARG A 462 3.44 25.93 -10.93
C ARG A 462 4.46 24.92 -10.41
N GLN A 463 4.05 24.02 -9.49
CA GLN A 463 4.95 23.03 -8.88
C GLN A 463 5.43 22.00 -9.90
N LEU A 464 4.55 21.54 -10.79
CA LEU A 464 4.91 20.62 -11.87
C LEU A 464 5.94 21.25 -12.82
N SER A 465 5.76 22.51 -13.20
CA SER A 465 6.70 23.24 -14.06
C SER A 465 8.07 23.38 -13.40
N GLU A 466 8.12 23.67 -12.10
CA GLU A 466 9.36 23.73 -11.33
C GLU A 466 10.08 22.39 -11.26
N PHE A 467 9.34 21.30 -11.00
CA PHE A 467 9.87 19.93 -10.96
C PHE A 467 10.48 19.53 -12.31
N LEU A 468 9.73 19.68 -13.40
CA LEU A 468 10.18 19.31 -14.74
C LEU A 468 11.35 20.17 -15.24
N SER A 469 11.50 21.39 -14.74
CA SER A 469 12.64 22.23 -15.11
C SER A 469 13.94 21.80 -14.44
N LYS A 470 13.90 21.17 -13.28
CA LYS A 470 15.06 20.67 -12.53
C LYS A 470 15.52 19.30 -13.03
N ASN A 471 14.63 18.52 -13.62
CA ASN A 471 14.89 17.16 -14.09
C ASN A 471 15.12 17.05 -15.61
N LYS A 472 15.39 18.18 -16.25
CA LYS A 472 15.90 18.26 -17.62
C LYS A 472 17.43 18.28 -17.58
#